data_2d3776d8b425a5f22e1b9dba492d2dba
#
_entry.id   2d3776d8b425a5f22e1b9dba492d2dba
#
_cell.length_a   1.000
_cell.length_b   1.000
_cell.length_c   1.000
_cell.angle_alpha   90.00
_cell.angle_beta   90.00
_cell.angle_gamma   90.00
#
_symmetry.space_group_name_H-M   'P 1'
#
loop_
_entity.id
_entity.type
_entity.pdbx_description
1 polymer ?
#
loop_
_entity_poly.entity_id
_entity_poly.type
_entity_poly.pdbx_seq_one_letter_code
_entity_poly.pdbx_strand_id
1 'polypeptide(L)'
;GPAALIEAASRPVDCVMAAIVGAAGLRPTFAAARAARRVALANKECLVSAGTVFMSAIKEAGAELLPVDSEHSAVHQSIADTDPRFIERIVLTGSGGPFRTWSAEQMAAATPEQAARHPNFSMGRKITVDSATLMNKCLELIEAFHLFPVAVDQLSVVVHPQQIVHGFVEFTDGSVIAQMGTPDMRTPIASSLAWPARMSAPATRLDLVRLGSLTFEAPDEQRFPALGLARRTLELGGTAGAILNAANEDAVDAFLERQIPFPAIAALAGAALEEGVRTGRVCEPACLDDVIAADEEGRALARGLLRRYS
;
A
#
# COMPACT_ATOMS: atom_id res chain seq x y z
N GLY A 1 22.81 -7.57 10.77
CA GLY A 1 22.20 -8.49 9.83
C GLY A 1 20.76 -8.85 10.25
N PRO A 2 20.01 -9.69 9.50
CA PRO A 2 18.58 -9.96 9.73
C PRO A 2 18.23 -10.40 11.16
N ALA A 3 19.07 -11.27 11.77
CA ALA A 3 18.85 -11.72 13.14
C ALA A 3 18.88 -10.58 14.17
N ALA A 4 19.76 -9.60 13.99
CA ALA A 4 19.81 -8.43 14.88
C ALA A 4 18.58 -7.50 14.74
N LEU A 5 17.98 -7.42 13.54
CA LEU A 5 16.74 -6.69 13.34
C LEU A 5 15.56 -7.36 14.07
N ILE A 6 15.49 -8.69 14.00
CA ILE A 6 14.48 -9.48 14.73
C ILE A 6 14.67 -9.31 16.24
N GLU A 7 15.92 -9.45 16.73
CA GLU A 7 16.24 -9.26 18.15
C GLU A 7 15.81 -7.85 18.65
N ALA A 8 16.18 -6.82 17.89
CA ALA A 8 15.81 -5.44 18.25
C ALA A 8 14.30 -5.24 18.29
N ALA A 9 13.58 -5.81 17.31
CA ALA A 9 12.13 -5.70 17.21
C ALA A 9 11.38 -6.56 18.25
N SER A 10 12.04 -7.58 18.83
CA SER A 10 11.46 -8.45 19.88
C SER A 10 11.56 -7.85 21.28
N ARG A 11 12.16 -6.68 21.45
CA ARG A 11 12.28 -6.04 22.75
C ARG A 11 10.93 -5.50 23.22
N PRO A 12 10.53 -5.71 24.48
CA PRO A 12 9.28 -5.18 25.01
C PRO A 12 9.39 -3.65 25.10
N VAL A 13 8.61 -2.97 24.30
CA VAL A 13 8.53 -1.49 24.22
C VAL A 13 7.08 -1.07 24.07
N ASP A 14 6.78 0.21 24.35
CA ASP A 14 5.42 0.74 24.17
C ASP A 14 5.01 0.81 22.71
N CYS A 15 5.94 1.17 21.83
CA CYS A 15 5.65 1.31 20.40
C CYS A 15 6.87 0.93 19.53
N VAL A 16 6.64 0.19 18.46
CA VAL A 16 7.63 -0.04 17.39
C VAL A 16 7.14 0.63 16.12
N MET A 17 7.97 1.49 15.54
CA MET A 17 7.77 2.02 14.19
C MET A 17 8.31 1.01 13.17
N ALA A 18 7.44 0.29 12.49
CA ALA A 18 7.77 -0.71 11.48
C ALA A 18 7.88 -0.05 10.10
N ALA A 19 9.08 0.42 9.74
CA ALA A 19 9.33 1.21 8.54
C ALA A 19 10.45 0.66 7.64
N ILE A 20 10.82 -0.62 7.79
CA ILE A 20 11.75 -1.30 6.87
C ILE A 20 10.98 -1.62 5.60
N VAL A 21 11.45 -1.14 4.46
CA VAL A 21 10.79 -1.28 3.15
C VAL A 21 10.91 -2.70 2.61
N GLY A 22 9.85 -3.19 1.94
CA GLY A 22 9.83 -4.46 1.22
C GLY A 22 9.75 -5.69 2.13
N ALA A 23 9.91 -6.86 1.53
CA ALA A 23 9.85 -8.16 2.22
C ALA A 23 10.87 -8.30 3.36
N ALA A 24 11.99 -7.55 3.33
CA ALA A 24 12.97 -7.52 4.41
C ALA A 24 12.39 -7.06 5.76
N GLY A 25 11.31 -6.27 5.73
CA GLY A 25 10.58 -5.80 6.91
C GLY A 25 9.65 -6.82 7.53
N LEU A 26 9.28 -7.90 6.84
CA LEU A 26 8.27 -8.88 7.31
C LEU A 26 8.66 -9.49 8.66
N ARG A 27 9.79 -10.19 8.73
CA ARG A 27 10.21 -10.89 9.95
C ARG A 27 10.37 -9.97 11.17
N PRO A 28 11.06 -8.82 11.09
CA PRO A 28 11.15 -7.91 12.24
C PRO A 28 9.81 -7.29 12.62
N THR A 29 8.91 -7.00 11.66
CA THR A 29 7.59 -6.46 11.99
C THR A 29 6.70 -7.51 12.67
N PHE A 30 6.77 -8.78 12.27
CA PHE A 30 6.10 -9.88 12.99
C PHE A 30 6.65 -10.06 14.41
N ALA A 31 7.97 -9.91 14.60
CA ALA A 31 8.57 -9.95 15.93
C ALA A 31 8.06 -8.80 16.80
N ALA A 32 7.96 -7.60 16.25
CA ALA A 32 7.38 -6.43 16.91
C ALA A 32 5.91 -6.64 17.29
N ALA A 33 5.11 -7.22 16.38
CA ALA A 33 3.69 -7.52 16.63
C ALA A 33 3.46 -8.41 17.86
N ARG A 34 4.42 -9.30 18.15
CA ARG A 34 4.36 -10.22 19.29
C ARG A 34 4.92 -9.63 20.59
N ALA A 35 5.73 -8.56 20.52
CA ALA A 35 6.48 -8.05 21.67
C ALA A 35 6.06 -6.65 22.12
N ALA A 36 5.61 -5.79 21.22
CA ALA A 36 5.25 -4.42 21.50
C ALA A 36 3.78 -4.27 21.88
N ARG A 37 3.46 -3.26 22.70
CA ARG A 37 2.05 -2.87 22.95
C ARG A 37 1.39 -2.31 21.71
N ARG A 38 2.18 -1.66 20.86
CA ARG A 38 1.71 -0.91 19.70
C ARG A 38 2.67 -1.06 18.55
N VAL A 39 2.14 -1.28 17.34
CA VAL A 39 2.92 -1.28 16.11
C VAL A 39 2.42 -0.13 15.23
N ALA A 40 3.27 0.85 14.98
CA ALA A 40 3.04 1.90 14.00
C ALA A 40 3.56 1.40 12.64
N LEU A 41 2.64 0.98 11.77
CA LEU A 41 2.95 0.25 10.54
C LEU A 41 3.10 1.19 9.35
N ALA A 42 4.33 1.32 8.86
CA ALA A 42 4.67 2.00 7.60
C ALA A 42 5.07 1.01 6.49
N ASN A 43 5.37 -0.25 6.84
CA ASN A 43 5.67 -1.32 5.88
C ASN A 43 4.35 -1.95 5.40
N LYS A 44 3.88 -1.53 4.23
CA LYS A 44 2.62 -2.04 3.66
C LYS A 44 2.70 -3.51 3.23
N GLU A 45 3.89 -4.01 2.92
CA GLU A 45 4.12 -5.38 2.50
C GLU A 45 3.72 -6.39 3.57
N CYS A 46 3.73 -6.00 4.86
CA CYS A 46 3.24 -6.85 5.94
C CYS A 46 1.75 -7.21 5.80
N LEU A 47 0.93 -6.27 5.36
CA LEU A 47 -0.49 -6.51 5.13
C LEU A 47 -0.77 -7.03 3.72
N VAL A 48 -0.08 -6.52 2.72
CA VAL A 48 -0.26 -6.97 1.33
C VAL A 48 0.11 -8.44 1.17
N SER A 49 1.28 -8.84 1.70
CA SER A 49 1.80 -10.20 1.51
C SER A 49 1.31 -11.19 2.57
N ALA A 50 1.13 -10.73 3.81
CA ALA A 50 0.88 -11.59 4.97
C ALA A 50 -0.37 -11.20 5.77
N GLY A 51 -1.33 -10.47 5.18
CA GLY A 51 -2.41 -9.80 5.88
C GLY A 51 -3.13 -10.67 6.91
N THR A 52 -3.65 -11.84 6.52
CA THR A 52 -4.36 -12.75 7.44
C THR A 52 -3.46 -13.25 8.58
N VAL A 53 -2.24 -13.69 8.27
CA VAL A 53 -1.28 -14.21 9.25
C VAL A 53 -0.79 -13.10 10.18
N PHE A 54 -0.55 -11.89 9.64
CA PHE A 54 -0.11 -10.75 10.42
C PHE A 54 -1.20 -10.24 11.36
N MET A 55 -2.43 -10.08 10.87
CA MET A 55 -3.58 -9.66 11.70
C MET A 55 -3.90 -10.67 12.80
N SER A 56 -3.73 -11.97 12.54
CA SER A 56 -3.83 -13.00 13.59
C SER A 56 -2.76 -12.81 14.66
N ALA A 57 -1.50 -12.56 14.27
CA ALA A 57 -0.42 -12.32 15.22
C ALA A 57 -0.65 -11.06 16.08
N ILE A 58 -1.13 -9.97 15.50
CA ILE A 58 -1.53 -8.74 16.20
C ILE A 58 -2.65 -9.04 17.23
N LYS A 59 -3.68 -9.76 16.81
CA LYS A 59 -4.83 -10.11 17.66
C LYS A 59 -4.42 -11.02 18.81
N GLU A 60 -3.63 -12.05 18.55
CA GLU A 60 -3.15 -13.00 19.56
C GLU A 60 -2.27 -12.32 20.62
N ALA A 61 -1.43 -11.36 20.20
CA ALA A 61 -0.59 -10.59 21.10
C ALA A 61 -1.36 -9.50 21.85
N GLY A 62 -2.56 -9.14 21.43
CA GLY A 62 -3.31 -7.99 21.94
C GLY A 62 -2.63 -6.66 21.65
N ALA A 63 -1.81 -6.60 20.61
CA ALA A 63 -1.13 -5.39 20.20
C ALA A 63 -2.06 -4.44 19.44
N GLU A 64 -1.87 -3.13 19.60
CA GLU A 64 -2.58 -2.12 18.84
C GLU A 64 -1.83 -1.85 17.53
N LEU A 65 -2.51 -1.98 16.38
CA LEU A 65 -1.96 -1.69 15.06
C LEU A 65 -2.40 -0.31 14.60
N LEU A 66 -1.44 0.57 14.30
CA LEU A 66 -1.68 1.94 13.86
C LEU A 66 -1.08 2.17 12.47
N PRO A 67 -1.88 2.58 11.48
CA PRO A 67 -1.35 2.85 10.15
C PRO A 67 -0.55 4.15 10.12
N VAL A 68 0.58 4.11 9.41
CA VAL A 68 1.46 5.26 9.17
C VAL A 68 1.36 5.74 7.71
N ASP A 69 0.99 4.87 6.78
CA ASP A 69 0.68 5.31 5.42
C ASP A 69 -0.39 6.40 5.46
N SER A 70 -0.20 7.48 4.69
CA SER A 70 -0.99 8.71 4.85
C SER A 70 -2.48 8.50 4.62
N GLU A 71 -2.83 7.67 3.64
CA GLU A 71 -4.20 7.36 3.28
C GLU A 71 -4.89 6.52 4.36
N HIS A 72 -4.20 5.49 4.86
CA HIS A 72 -4.74 4.64 5.92
C HIS A 72 -4.81 5.39 7.26
N SER A 73 -3.82 6.22 7.56
CA SER A 73 -3.87 7.12 8.73
C SER A 73 -5.05 8.08 8.64
N ALA A 74 -5.35 8.60 7.45
CA ALA A 74 -6.51 9.47 7.22
C ALA A 74 -7.83 8.74 7.49
N VAL A 75 -7.99 7.53 6.94
CA VAL A 75 -9.17 6.69 7.16
C VAL A 75 -9.31 6.33 8.64
N HIS A 76 -8.23 5.88 9.29
CA HIS A 76 -8.21 5.54 10.71
C HIS A 76 -8.69 6.71 11.59
N GLN A 77 -8.22 7.94 11.31
CA GLN A 77 -8.65 9.15 12.02
C GLN A 77 -10.10 9.54 11.71
N SER A 78 -10.62 9.20 10.51
CA SER A 78 -11.97 9.54 10.08
C SER A 78 -13.03 8.57 10.60
N ILE A 79 -12.66 7.29 10.80
CA ILE A 79 -13.55 6.27 11.36
C ILE A 79 -13.71 6.47 12.86
N ALA A 80 -12.61 6.75 13.59
CA ALA A 80 -12.55 6.88 15.05
C ALA A 80 -13.40 5.80 15.76
N ASP A 81 -14.36 6.22 16.60
CA ASP A 81 -15.24 5.32 17.37
C ASP A 81 -16.53 4.94 16.62
N THR A 82 -16.58 5.10 15.29
CA THR A 82 -17.79 4.79 14.51
C THR A 82 -18.00 3.27 14.41
N ASP A 83 -19.23 2.83 14.63
CA ASP A 83 -19.60 1.43 14.39
C ASP A 83 -19.43 1.10 12.90
N PRO A 84 -18.67 0.05 12.55
CA PRO A 84 -18.39 -0.33 11.16
C PRO A 84 -19.64 -0.51 10.27
N ARG A 85 -20.78 -0.86 10.87
CA ARG A 85 -22.07 -1.02 10.13
C ARG A 85 -22.53 0.26 9.46
N PHE A 86 -22.04 1.41 9.88
CA PHE A 86 -22.40 2.71 9.30
C PHE A 86 -21.39 3.19 8.26
N ILE A 87 -20.32 2.44 7.99
CA ILE A 87 -19.38 2.73 6.91
C ILE A 87 -19.99 2.23 5.61
N GLU A 88 -20.31 3.14 4.69
CA GLU A 88 -20.78 2.78 3.35
C GLU A 88 -19.59 2.52 2.43
N ARG A 89 -18.58 3.41 2.47
CA ARG A 89 -17.40 3.28 1.62
C ARG A 89 -16.17 3.97 2.21
N ILE A 90 -15.01 3.36 2.01
CA ILE A 90 -13.69 3.95 2.23
C ILE A 90 -13.11 4.34 0.88
N VAL A 91 -12.66 5.59 0.77
CA VAL A 91 -12.08 6.12 -0.47
C VAL A 91 -10.65 6.58 -0.21
N LEU A 92 -9.70 5.91 -0.84
CA LEU A 92 -8.29 6.29 -0.81
C LEU A 92 -8.01 7.31 -1.92
N THR A 93 -7.22 8.33 -1.63
CA THR A 93 -6.83 9.28 -2.66
C THR A 93 -5.45 8.95 -3.23
N GLY A 94 -5.21 9.28 -4.48
CA GLY A 94 -3.89 9.16 -5.12
C GLY A 94 -3.58 10.38 -5.98
N SER A 95 -2.30 10.74 -6.14
CA SER A 95 -1.91 11.86 -7.02
C SER A 95 -2.21 11.61 -8.50
N GLY A 96 -2.38 10.34 -8.88
CA GLY A 96 -2.40 9.90 -10.29
C GLY A 96 -1.00 9.75 -10.90
N GLY A 97 0.05 10.03 -10.13
CA GLY A 97 1.45 9.90 -10.58
C GLY A 97 1.86 10.91 -11.65
N PRO A 98 3.11 10.81 -12.15
CA PRO A 98 3.64 11.73 -13.17
C PRO A 98 2.96 11.58 -14.52
N PHE A 99 2.32 10.46 -14.80
CA PHE A 99 1.72 10.14 -16.10
C PHE A 99 0.20 10.30 -16.15
N ARG A 100 -0.40 10.93 -15.12
CA ARG A 100 -1.85 11.12 -15.01
C ARG A 100 -2.50 11.68 -16.29
N THR A 101 -1.83 12.61 -16.98
CA THR A 101 -2.34 13.27 -18.19
C THR A 101 -1.72 12.75 -19.50
N TRP A 102 -0.88 11.70 -19.44
CA TRP A 102 -0.21 11.17 -20.61
C TRP A 102 -1.12 10.22 -21.40
N SER A 103 -0.95 10.18 -22.72
CA SER A 103 -1.59 9.16 -23.55
C SER A 103 -0.92 7.78 -23.37
N ALA A 104 -1.59 6.72 -23.81
CA ALA A 104 -1.02 5.36 -23.75
C ALA A 104 0.30 5.27 -24.55
N GLU A 105 0.39 5.94 -25.71
CA GLU A 105 1.60 5.99 -26.53
C GLU A 105 2.75 6.71 -25.82
N GLN A 106 2.45 7.80 -25.13
CA GLN A 106 3.45 8.51 -24.33
C GLN A 106 3.94 7.64 -23.17
N MET A 107 3.03 6.95 -22.50
CA MET A 107 3.37 6.03 -21.40
C MET A 107 4.22 4.83 -21.89
N ALA A 108 3.95 4.31 -23.09
CA ALA A 108 4.76 3.24 -23.68
C ALA A 108 6.22 3.66 -23.92
N ALA A 109 6.46 4.93 -24.17
CA ALA A 109 7.80 5.51 -24.37
C ALA A 109 8.41 6.09 -23.07
N ALA A 110 7.76 5.93 -21.91
CA ALA A 110 8.19 6.51 -20.65
C ALA A 110 9.54 5.92 -20.18
N THR A 111 10.42 6.81 -19.72
CA THR A 111 11.74 6.38 -19.21
C THR A 111 11.73 6.19 -17.69
N PRO A 112 12.68 5.40 -17.14
CA PRO A 112 12.85 5.28 -15.70
C PRO A 112 13.01 6.62 -14.97
N GLU A 113 13.70 7.57 -15.57
CA GLU A 113 13.93 8.90 -14.97
C GLU A 113 12.63 9.72 -14.89
N GLN A 114 11.72 9.54 -15.85
CA GLN A 114 10.41 10.18 -15.86
C GLN A 114 9.48 9.54 -14.82
N ALA A 115 9.45 8.21 -14.77
CA ALA A 115 8.64 7.46 -13.80
C ALA A 115 9.10 7.66 -12.36
N ALA A 116 10.39 7.90 -12.13
CA ALA A 116 10.97 8.14 -10.81
C ALA A 116 10.81 9.58 -10.30
N ARG A 117 9.97 10.42 -10.93
CA ARG A 117 9.69 11.79 -10.50
C ARG A 117 8.25 11.91 -9.99
N HIS A 118 8.08 11.88 -8.66
CA HIS A 118 6.76 12.11 -8.07
C HIS A 118 6.44 13.61 -8.03
N PRO A 119 5.17 14.02 -8.34
CA PRO A 119 4.81 15.44 -8.38
C PRO A 119 4.88 16.14 -7.02
N ASN A 120 4.62 15.46 -5.91
CA ASN A 120 4.45 16.07 -4.59
C ASN A 120 5.42 15.55 -3.52
N PHE A 121 5.88 14.30 -3.62
CA PHE A 121 6.74 13.66 -2.61
C PHE A 121 8.13 13.36 -3.15
N SER A 122 9.15 13.49 -2.26
CA SER A 122 10.47 12.91 -2.50
C SER A 122 10.53 11.55 -1.82
N MET A 123 10.49 10.48 -2.61
CA MET A 123 10.40 9.10 -2.13
C MET A 123 11.48 8.23 -2.78
N GLY A 124 11.60 6.97 -2.29
CA GLY A 124 12.44 5.96 -2.93
C GLY A 124 12.00 5.67 -4.38
N ARG A 125 12.92 5.16 -5.19
CA ARG A 125 12.66 4.91 -6.63
C ARG A 125 11.51 3.92 -6.86
N LYS A 126 11.48 2.81 -6.11
CA LYS A 126 10.44 1.77 -6.24
C LYS A 126 9.04 2.34 -6.00
N ILE A 127 8.80 2.96 -4.85
CA ILE A 127 7.48 3.51 -4.50
C ILE A 127 7.06 4.66 -5.44
N THR A 128 8.02 5.40 -6.02
CA THR A 128 7.72 6.43 -7.01
C THR A 128 7.23 5.82 -8.32
N VAL A 129 7.81 4.71 -8.78
CA VAL A 129 7.33 3.95 -9.94
C VAL A 129 5.99 3.29 -9.63
N ASP A 130 5.78 2.76 -8.43
CA ASP A 130 4.47 2.24 -8.01
C ASP A 130 3.37 3.33 -8.01
N SER A 131 3.72 4.56 -7.65
CA SER A 131 2.81 5.70 -7.77
C SER A 131 2.51 6.02 -9.24
N ALA A 132 3.52 5.95 -10.12
CA ALA A 132 3.35 6.19 -11.55
C ALA A 132 2.44 5.16 -12.24
N THR A 133 2.49 3.90 -11.84
CA THR A 133 1.65 2.80 -12.35
C THR A 133 0.30 2.67 -11.66
N LEU A 134 0.03 3.41 -10.60
CA LEU A 134 -1.03 3.20 -9.61
C LEU A 134 -0.92 1.84 -8.86
N MET A 135 0.19 1.12 -8.98
CA MET A 135 0.42 -0.09 -8.18
C MET A 135 0.48 0.23 -6.69
N ASN A 136 1.04 1.38 -6.29
CA ASN A 136 0.99 1.82 -4.89
C ASN A 136 -0.45 1.83 -4.38
N LYS A 137 -1.40 2.31 -5.18
CA LYS A 137 -2.82 2.36 -4.82
C LYS A 137 -3.47 0.97 -4.83
N CYS A 138 -3.01 0.08 -5.71
CA CYS A 138 -3.36 -1.35 -5.68
C CYS A 138 -2.96 -1.98 -4.34
N LEU A 139 -1.70 -1.82 -3.92
CA LEU A 139 -1.21 -2.36 -2.66
C LEU A 139 -1.93 -1.75 -1.45
N GLU A 140 -2.24 -0.48 -1.49
CA GLU A 140 -2.99 0.21 -0.44
C GLU A 140 -4.44 -0.24 -0.33
N LEU A 141 -5.11 -0.62 -1.42
CA LEU A 141 -6.45 -1.22 -1.35
C LEU A 141 -6.40 -2.58 -0.63
N ILE A 142 -5.37 -3.39 -0.89
CA ILE A 142 -5.17 -4.67 -0.20
C ILE A 142 -4.87 -4.43 1.28
N GLU A 143 -4.03 -3.46 1.60
CA GLU A 143 -3.73 -3.07 2.98
C GLU A 143 -4.99 -2.57 3.71
N ALA A 144 -5.80 -1.70 3.08
CA ALA A 144 -7.04 -1.19 3.65
C ALA A 144 -8.04 -2.30 3.99
N PHE A 145 -8.15 -3.32 3.15
CA PHE A 145 -9.00 -4.49 3.40
C PHE A 145 -8.62 -5.24 4.68
N HIS A 146 -7.33 -5.33 4.98
CA HIS A 146 -6.88 -5.98 6.22
C HIS A 146 -6.96 -5.07 7.44
N LEU A 147 -6.80 -3.75 7.27
CA LEU A 147 -6.82 -2.78 8.36
C LEU A 147 -8.23 -2.43 8.84
N PHE A 148 -9.18 -2.36 7.93
CA PHE A 148 -10.50 -1.82 8.22
C PHE A 148 -11.59 -2.88 8.06
N PRO A 149 -12.65 -2.82 8.89
CA PRO A 149 -13.72 -3.83 8.90
C PRO A 149 -14.74 -3.56 7.77
N VAL A 150 -14.30 -3.64 6.52
CA VAL A 150 -15.11 -3.38 5.31
C VAL A 150 -14.96 -4.49 4.29
N ALA A 151 -15.94 -4.66 3.43
CA ALA A 151 -15.88 -5.59 2.30
C ALA A 151 -15.11 -4.98 1.12
N VAL A 152 -14.70 -5.82 0.16
CA VAL A 152 -13.90 -5.39 -1.00
C VAL A 152 -14.62 -4.34 -1.86
N ASP A 153 -15.92 -4.47 -2.02
CA ASP A 153 -16.77 -3.54 -2.79
C ASP A 153 -16.99 -2.19 -2.10
N GLN A 154 -16.70 -2.10 -0.80
CA GLN A 154 -16.70 -0.83 -0.05
C GLN A 154 -15.38 -0.06 -0.17
N LEU A 155 -14.37 -0.60 -0.85
CA LEU A 155 -13.09 0.06 -1.08
C LEU A 155 -13.03 0.71 -2.46
N SER A 156 -12.62 1.96 -2.53
CA SER A 156 -12.46 2.68 -3.80
C SER A 156 -11.29 3.65 -3.79
N VAL A 157 -10.97 4.15 -4.98
CA VAL A 157 -9.87 5.10 -5.22
C VAL A 157 -10.40 6.29 -6.00
N VAL A 158 -9.93 7.47 -5.65
CA VAL A 158 -10.11 8.69 -6.43
C VAL A 158 -8.75 9.35 -6.67
N VAL A 159 -8.57 9.90 -7.85
CA VAL A 159 -7.37 10.69 -8.16
C VAL A 159 -7.56 12.12 -7.63
N HIS A 160 -6.65 12.56 -6.78
CA HIS A 160 -6.61 13.89 -6.18
C HIS A 160 -5.20 14.48 -6.33
N PRO A 161 -4.93 15.23 -7.40
CA PRO A 161 -3.58 15.66 -7.76
C PRO A 161 -2.86 16.48 -6.70
N GLN A 162 -3.61 17.27 -5.92
CA GLN A 162 -3.02 18.11 -4.85
C GLN A 162 -2.61 17.31 -3.62
N GLN A 163 -3.13 16.11 -3.40
CA GLN A 163 -2.90 15.26 -2.22
C GLN A 163 -3.07 16.00 -0.88
N ILE A 164 -4.07 16.87 -0.80
CA ILE A 164 -4.46 17.57 0.42
C ILE A 164 -5.46 16.76 1.24
N VAL A 165 -6.42 16.12 0.57
CA VAL A 165 -7.25 15.07 1.16
C VAL A 165 -6.50 13.76 0.99
N HIS A 166 -6.16 13.09 2.10
CA HIS A 166 -5.40 11.84 2.06
C HIS A 166 -6.31 10.62 1.95
N GLY A 167 -7.52 10.70 2.50
CA GLY A 167 -8.55 9.68 2.42
C GLY A 167 -9.82 10.17 3.06
N PHE A 168 -10.94 9.56 2.74
CA PHE A 168 -12.22 9.88 3.34
C PHE A 168 -13.10 8.64 3.45
N VAL A 169 -14.11 8.77 4.30
CA VAL A 169 -15.08 7.73 4.60
C VAL A 169 -16.48 8.28 4.35
N GLU A 170 -17.23 7.55 3.57
CA GLU A 170 -18.66 7.81 3.32
C GLU A 170 -19.50 6.96 4.27
N PHE A 171 -20.50 7.56 4.88
CA PHE A 171 -21.37 6.90 5.84
C PHE A 171 -22.78 6.72 5.29
N THR A 172 -23.51 5.76 5.85
CA THR A 172 -24.89 5.40 5.43
C THR A 172 -25.92 6.53 5.55
N ASP A 173 -25.63 7.56 6.32
CA ASP A 173 -26.45 8.78 6.43
C ASP A 173 -26.14 9.82 5.32
N GLY A 174 -25.22 9.51 4.42
CA GLY A 174 -24.77 10.38 3.33
C GLY A 174 -23.69 11.38 3.73
N SER A 175 -23.23 11.38 4.98
CA SER A 175 -22.09 12.23 5.38
C SER A 175 -20.76 11.68 4.88
N VAL A 176 -19.79 12.59 4.69
CA VAL A 176 -18.42 12.25 4.30
C VAL A 176 -17.45 12.91 5.28
N ILE A 177 -16.59 12.10 5.91
CA ILE A 177 -15.53 12.61 6.79
C ILE A 177 -14.19 12.42 6.09
N ALA A 178 -13.43 13.49 5.93
CA ALA A 178 -12.14 13.50 5.27
C ALA A 178 -11.06 14.05 6.20
N GLN A 179 -9.92 13.37 6.28
CA GLN A 179 -8.73 13.96 6.89
C GLN A 179 -7.95 14.73 5.82
N MET A 180 -7.58 15.95 6.15
CA MET A 180 -6.85 16.87 5.27
C MET A 180 -5.55 17.33 5.92
N GLY A 181 -4.54 17.53 5.10
CA GLY A 181 -3.23 18.06 5.51
C GLY A 181 -2.33 18.35 4.32
N THR A 182 -1.24 19.05 4.55
CA THR A 182 -0.16 19.12 3.53
C THR A 182 0.44 17.73 3.33
N PRO A 183 0.95 17.40 2.11
CA PRO A 183 1.59 16.11 1.83
C PRO A 183 2.94 16.00 2.57
N ASP A 184 2.88 15.59 3.83
CA ASP A 184 4.00 15.50 4.75
C ASP A 184 3.84 14.30 5.70
N MET A 185 4.72 13.30 5.55
CA MET A 185 4.68 12.07 6.34
C MET A 185 4.87 12.29 7.84
N ARG A 186 5.40 13.42 8.28
CA ARG A 186 5.52 13.75 9.70
C ARG A 186 4.15 13.86 10.40
N THR A 187 3.10 14.17 9.64
CA THR A 187 1.73 14.22 10.18
C THR A 187 1.20 12.83 10.58
N PRO A 188 1.13 11.83 9.70
CA PRO A 188 0.67 10.49 10.08
C PRO A 188 1.63 9.78 11.05
N ILE A 189 2.95 10.02 10.97
CA ILE A 189 3.91 9.52 11.97
C ILE A 189 3.57 10.08 13.36
N ALA A 190 3.37 11.40 13.49
CA ALA A 190 3.00 12.01 14.76
C ALA A 190 1.64 11.52 15.27
N SER A 191 0.68 11.30 14.38
CA SER A 191 -0.63 10.73 14.71
C SER A 191 -0.50 9.33 15.32
N SER A 192 0.26 8.44 14.67
CA SER A 192 0.43 7.06 15.14
C SER A 192 1.22 6.98 16.46
N LEU A 193 2.22 7.84 16.66
CA LEU A 193 3.00 7.86 17.89
C LEU A 193 2.22 8.41 19.10
N ALA A 194 1.33 9.38 18.87
CA ALA A 194 0.58 10.03 19.95
C ALA A 194 -0.81 9.41 20.22
N TRP A 195 -1.30 8.57 19.33
CA TRP A 195 -2.66 8.04 19.40
C TRP A 195 -3.04 7.48 20.79
N PRO A 196 -4.28 7.75 21.30
CA PRO A 196 -5.39 8.54 20.69
C PRO A 196 -5.23 10.07 20.87
N ALA A 197 -4.23 10.54 21.58
CA ALA A 197 -3.92 11.96 21.68
C ALA A 197 -3.32 12.52 20.39
N ARG A 198 -3.01 13.80 20.39
CA ARG A 198 -2.29 14.47 19.30
C ARG A 198 -1.01 15.11 19.84
N MET A 199 0.03 15.13 19.00
CA MET A 199 1.27 15.83 19.32
C MET A 199 1.60 16.87 18.24
N SER A 200 2.43 17.82 18.58
CA SER A 200 2.94 18.79 17.60
C SER A 200 3.84 18.08 16.59
N ALA A 201 3.60 18.32 15.30
CA ALA A 201 4.46 17.90 14.21
C ALA A 201 5.01 19.14 13.48
N PRO A 202 6.27 19.11 13.00
CA PRO A 202 6.87 20.22 12.25
C PRO A 202 6.40 20.26 10.79
N ALA A 203 5.17 19.84 10.52
CA ALA A 203 4.53 19.90 9.22
C ALA A 203 3.94 21.30 8.97
N THR A 204 3.98 21.74 7.72
CA THR A 204 3.38 23.00 7.30
C THR A 204 1.87 22.95 7.53
N ARG A 205 1.30 24.02 8.09
CA ARG A 205 -0.14 24.13 8.30
C ARG A 205 -0.86 24.36 6.96
N LEU A 206 -1.98 23.68 6.80
CA LEU A 206 -2.84 23.85 5.63
C LEU A 206 -3.56 25.21 5.72
N ASP A 207 -3.49 25.98 4.65
CA ASP A 207 -4.23 27.23 4.45
C ASP A 207 -5.28 27.01 3.36
N LEU A 208 -6.52 26.83 3.75
CA LEU A 208 -7.64 26.55 2.85
C LEU A 208 -7.98 27.75 1.95
N VAL A 209 -7.78 28.97 2.43
CA VAL A 209 -8.03 30.18 1.62
C VAL A 209 -7.02 30.28 0.49
N ARG A 210 -5.76 30.05 0.79
CA ARG A 210 -4.68 30.03 -0.22
C ARG A 210 -4.82 28.85 -1.18
N LEU A 211 -5.29 27.70 -0.71
CA LEU A 211 -5.53 26.52 -1.53
C LEU A 211 -6.65 26.76 -2.56
N GLY A 212 -7.73 27.38 -2.17
CA GLY A 212 -8.85 27.80 -3.02
C GLY A 212 -9.75 26.66 -3.47
N SER A 213 -9.24 25.64 -4.16
CA SER A 213 -10.05 24.55 -4.71
C SER A 213 -9.34 23.19 -4.59
N LEU A 214 -10.14 22.13 -4.58
CA LEU A 214 -9.71 20.74 -4.62
C LEU A 214 -10.25 20.10 -5.90
N THR A 215 -9.43 19.25 -6.51
CA THR A 215 -9.78 18.53 -7.74
C THR A 215 -9.83 17.04 -7.48
N PHE A 216 -10.88 16.38 -7.96
CA PHE A 216 -11.05 14.93 -7.88
C PHE A 216 -11.41 14.40 -9.26
N GLU A 217 -10.77 13.28 -9.63
CA GLU A 217 -10.96 12.63 -10.94
C GLU A 217 -11.16 11.13 -10.71
N ALA A 218 -11.95 10.49 -11.57
CA ALA A 218 -12.02 9.03 -11.59
C ALA A 218 -10.68 8.45 -12.09
N PRO A 219 -10.18 7.35 -11.51
CA PRO A 219 -9.00 6.67 -12.04
C PRO A 219 -9.32 6.05 -13.40
N ASP A 220 -8.35 6.09 -14.32
CA ASP A 220 -8.46 5.46 -15.63
C ASP A 220 -7.87 4.04 -15.57
N GLU A 221 -8.74 3.06 -15.32
CA GLU A 221 -8.31 1.65 -15.16
C GLU A 221 -7.83 1.01 -16.48
N GLN A 222 -8.11 1.61 -17.64
CA GLN A 222 -7.58 1.11 -18.92
C GLN A 222 -6.11 1.46 -19.09
N ARG A 223 -5.74 2.72 -18.75
CA ARG A 223 -4.34 3.15 -18.76
C ARG A 223 -3.55 2.63 -17.56
N PHE A 224 -4.21 2.44 -16.41
CA PHE A 224 -3.61 2.01 -15.16
C PHE A 224 -4.30 0.75 -14.61
N PRO A 225 -4.01 -0.42 -15.18
CA PRO A 225 -4.72 -1.67 -14.84
C PRO A 225 -4.41 -2.20 -13.43
N ALA A 226 -3.48 -1.60 -12.70
CA ALA A 226 -3.09 -2.04 -11.37
C ALA A 226 -4.25 -2.11 -10.37
N LEU A 227 -5.26 -1.21 -10.46
CA LEU A 227 -6.41 -1.22 -9.56
C LEU A 227 -7.28 -2.49 -9.74
N GLY A 228 -7.36 -3.02 -10.97
CA GLY A 228 -8.01 -4.31 -11.23
C GLY A 228 -7.27 -5.48 -10.57
N LEU A 229 -5.93 -5.40 -10.47
CA LEU A 229 -5.12 -6.41 -9.78
C LEU A 229 -5.41 -6.44 -8.27
N ALA A 230 -5.72 -5.31 -7.64
CA ALA A 230 -6.11 -5.30 -6.22
C ALA A 230 -7.37 -6.14 -5.99
N ARG A 231 -8.43 -5.90 -6.75
CA ARG A 231 -9.68 -6.67 -6.66
C ARG A 231 -9.43 -8.16 -6.89
N ARG A 232 -8.71 -8.48 -7.96
CA ARG A 232 -8.36 -9.86 -8.29
C ARG A 232 -7.58 -10.56 -7.17
N THR A 233 -6.62 -9.87 -6.56
CA THR A 233 -5.82 -10.40 -5.45
C THR A 233 -6.67 -10.66 -4.21
N LEU A 234 -7.58 -9.74 -3.87
CA LEU A 234 -8.49 -9.88 -2.74
C LEU A 234 -9.53 -10.99 -2.95
N GLU A 235 -10.01 -11.18 -4.19
CA GLU A 235 -10.88 -12.30 -4.56
C GLU A 235 -10.18 -13.66 -4.41
N LEU A 236 -8.91 -13.74 -4.76
CA LEU A 236 -8.12 -14.97 -4.66
C LEU A 236 -7.75 -15.28 -3.20
N GLY A 237 -7.46 -14.27 -2.41
CA GLY A 237 -7.02 -14.44 -1.02
C GLY A 237 -5.69 -15.16 -0.87
N GLY A 238 -5.47 -15.73 0.30
CA GLY A 238 -4.29 -16.54 0.60
C GLY A 238 -2.97 -15.81 0.31
N THR A 239 -2.07 -16.48 -0.40
CA THR A 239 -0.73 -15.97 -0.77
C THR A 239 -0.72 -15.11 -2.04
N ALA A 240 -1.89 -14.79 -2.63
CA ALA A 240 -1.97 -14.00 -3.86
C ALA A 240 -1.28 -12.62 -3.72
N GLY A 241 -1.43 -11.96 -2.57
CA GLY A 241 -0.79 -10.68 -2.28
C GLY A 241 0.74 -10.76 -2.24
N ALA A 242 1.29 -11.85 -1.71
CA ALA A 242 2.74 -12.09 -1.69
C ALA A 242 3.29 -12.26 -3.12
N ILE A 243 2.62 -13.08 -3.93
CA ILE A 243 3.00 -13.30 -5.34
C ILE A 243 2.92 -12.00 -6.13
N LEU A 244 1.81 -11.24 -6.00
CA LEU A 244 1.64 -9.97 -6.71
C LEU A 244 2.72 -8.95 -6.34
N ASN A 245 2.96 -8.76 -5.03
CA ASN A 245 3.95 -7.78 -4.56
C ASN A 245 5.36 -8.14 -5.02
N ALA A 246 5.76 -9.41 -4.87
CA ALA A 246 7.07 -9.91 -5.30
C ALA A 246 7.27 -9.75 -6.81
N ALA A 247 6.26 -10.10 -7.60
CA ALA A 247 6.30 -9.94 -9.05
C ALA A 247 6.37 -8.45 -9.47
N ASN A 248 5.66 -7.57 -8.76
CA ASN A 248 5.74 -6.14 -8.99
C ASN A 248 7.14 -5.59 -8.68
N GLU A 249 7.77 -6.00 -7.59
CA GLU A 249 9.14 -5.58 -7.25
C GLU A 249 10.13 -5.95 -8.36
N ASP A 250 10.11 -7.21 -8.83
CA ASP A 250 10.97 -7.66 -9.93
C ASP A 250 10.63 -6.95 -11.26
N ALA A 251 9.35 -6.66 -11.53
CA ALA A 251 8.95 -5.90 -12.72
C ALA A 251 9.41 -4.44 -12.67
N VAL A 252 9.34 -3.79 -11.51
CA VAL A 252 9.87 -2.42 -11.32
C VAL A 252 11.38 -2.40 -11.51
N ASP A 253 12.10 -3.36 -10.96
CA ASP A 253 13.56 -3.45 -11.14
C ASP A 253 13.91 -3.65 -12.61
N ALA A 254 13.23 -4.56 -13.32
CA ALA A 254 13.43 -4.78 -14.75
C ALA A 254 13.14 -3.53 -15.59
N PHE A 255 12.11 -2.75 -15.25
CA PHE A 255 11.86 -1.46 -15.89
C PHE A 255 12.96 -0.43 -15.60
N LEU A 256 13.42 -0.33 -14.34
CA LEU A 256 14.49 0.58 -13.96
C LEU A 256 15.81 0.25 -14.64
N GLU A 257 16.04 -1.03 -14.97
CA GLU A 257 17.16 -1.55 -15.76
C GLU A 257 16.91 -1.49 -17.28
N ARG A 258 15.77 -0.94 -17.72
CA ARG A 258 15.38 -0.81 -19.14
C ARG A 258 15.22 -2.13 -19.88
N GLN A 259 14.88 -3.21 -19.17
CA GLN A 259 14.62 -4.53 -19.75
C GLN A 259 13.19 -4.65 -20.27
N ILE A 260 12.25 -3.89 -19.71
CA ILE A 260 10.84 -3.85 -20.12
C ILE A 260 10.32 -2.41 -20.22
N PRO A 261 9.31 -2.11 -21.06
CA PRO A 261 8.67 -0.80 -21.10
C PRO A 261 7.74 -0.57 -19.91
N PHE A 262 7.41 0.70 -19.63
CA PHE A 262 6.60 1.09 -18.47
C PHE A 262 5.26 0.34 -18.34
N PRO A 263 4.42 0.18 -19.39
CA PRO A 263 3.15 -0.54 -19.27
C PRO A 263 3.31 -2.03 -18.92
N ALA A 264 4.49 -2.61 -19.21
CA ALA A 264 4.76 -4.00 -18.93
C ALA A 264 4.89 -4.29 -17.42
N ILE A 265 5.10 -3.28 -16.57
CA ILE A 265 5.23 -3.48 -15.11
C ILE A 265 3.97 -4.15 -14.55
N ALA A 266 2.81 -3.51 -14.69
CA ALA A 266 1.54 -4.06 -14.19
C ALA A 266 1.13 -5.33 -14.95
N ALA A 267 1.41 -5.40 -16.25
CA ALA A 267 1.10 -6.57 -17.07
C ALA A 267 1.90 -7.82 -16.64
N LEU A 268 3.18 -7.68 -16.36
CA LEU A 268 4.05 -8.76 -15.86
C LEU A 268 3.63 -9.20 -14.46
N ALA A 269 3.35 -8.26 -13.55
CA ALA A 269 2.89 -8.58 -12.21
C ALA A 269 1.55 -9.35 -12.24
N GLY A 270 0.60 -8.91 -13.06
CA GLY A 270 -0.67 -9.61 -13.26
C GLY A 270 -0.50 -10.99 -13.88
N ALA A 271 0.36 -11.13 -14.90
CA ALA A 271 0.64 -12.43 -15.52
C ALA A 271 1.32 -13.41 -14.56
N ALA A 272 2.20 -12.94 -13.70
CA ALA A 272 2.82 -13.78 -12.66
C ALA A 272 1.79 -14.25 -11.62
N LEU A 273 0.85 -13.39 -11.22
CA LEU A 273 -0.27 -13.76 -10.35
C LEU A 273 -1.14 -14.86 -10.98
N GLU A 274 -1.59 -14.67 -12.22
CA GLU A 274 -2.42 -15.66 -12.91
C GLU A 274 -1.67 -16.98 -13.18
N GLU A 275 -0.38 -16.93 -13.45
CA GLU A 275 0.45 -18.13 -13.57
C GLU A 275 0.58 -18.85 -12.21
N GLY A 276 0.69 -18.10 -11.11
CA GLY A 276 0.64 -18.64 -9.75
C GLY A 276 -0.67 -19.37 -9.46
N VAL A 277 -1.80 -18.79 -9.86
CA VAL A 277 -3.12 -19.44 -9.78
C VAL A 277 -3.16 -20.72 -10.60
N ARG A 278 -2.76 -20.64 -11.87
CA ARG A 278 -2.77 -21.78 -12.81
C ARG A 278 -1.90 -22.95 -12.32
N THR A 279 -0.81 -22.66 -11.63
CA THR A 279 0.14 -23.68 -11.15
C THR A 279 -0.11 -24.11 -9.70
N GLY A 280 -1.20 -23.63 -9.08
CA GLY A 280 -1.57 -23.98 -7.70
C GLY A 280 -0.62 -23.43 -6.63
N ARG A 281 0.04 -22.28 -6.90
CA ARG A 281 0.95 -21.59 -5.97
C ARG A 281 0.23 -20.63 -5.04
N VAL A 282 -0.98 -20.22 -5.41
CA VAL A 282 -1.86 -19.44 -4.53
C VAL A 282 -2.55 -20.41 -3.58
N CYS A 283 -2.26 -20.29 -2.28
CA CYS A 283 -2.84 -21.16 -1.24
C CYS A 283 -3.00 -20.38 0.06
N GLU A 284 -3.74 -20.92 1.02
CA GLU A 284 -3.89 -20.31 2.34
C GLU A 284 -2.61 -20.52 3.16
N PRO A 285 -1.93 -19.46 3.62
CA PRO A 285 -0.71 -19.59 4.41
C PRO A 285 -1.05 -19.93 5.88
N ALA A 286 -0.37 -20.91 6.46
CA ALA A 286 -0.48 -21.24 7.86
C ALA A 286 0.44 -20.36 8.74
N CYS A 287 1.54 -19.87 8.18
CA CYS A 287 2.54 -19.11 8.92
C CYS A 287 3.30 -18.12 8.01
N LEU A 288 4.16 -17.31 8.63
CA LEU A 288 4.99 -16.34 7.90
C LEU A 288 5.95 -17.01 6.91
N ASP A 289 6.44 -18.20 7.19
CA ASP A 289 7.37 -18.88 6.29
C ASP A 289 6.69 -19.29 4.98
N ASP A 290 5.40 -19.64 5.00
CA ASP A 290 4.61 -19.91 3.78
C ASP A 290 4.48 -18.65 2.92
N VAL A 291 4.28 -17.49 3.54
CA VAL A 291 4.23 -16.19 2.87
C VAL A 291 5.56 -15.85 2.20
N ILE A 292 6.68 -16.10 2.90
CA ILE A 292 8.02 -15.87 2.37
C ILE A 292 8.31 -16.80 1.19
N ALA A 293 7.91 -18.07 1.28
CA ALA A 293 8.03 -19.00 0.17
C ALA A 293 7.22 -18.53 -1.05
N ALA A 294 6.01 -18.01 -0.83
CA ALA A 294 5.17 -17.46 -1.90
C ALA A 294 5.77 -16.19 -2.53
N ASP A 295 6.45 -15.33 -1.75
CA ASP A 295 7.22 -14.18 -2.29
C ASP A 295 8.34 -14.66 -3.21
N GLU A 296 9.13 -15.66 -2.79
CA GLU A 296 10.19 -16.26 -3.61
C GLU A 296 9.63 -16.87 -4.92
N GLU A 297 8.50 -17.55 -4.83
CA GLU A 297 7.80 -18.09 -5.99
C GLU A 297 7.29 -16.99 -6.93
N GLY A 298 6.71 -15.92 -6.40
CA GLY A 298 6.26 -14.75 -7.18
C GLY A 298 7.41 -14.14 -7.99
N ARG A 299 8.59 -13.98 -7.37
CA ARG A 299 9.82 -13.54 -8.06
C ARG A 299 10.23 -14.51 -9.17
N ALA A 300 10.23 -15.81 -8.88
CA ALA A 300 10.58 -16.82 -9.87
C ALA A 300 9.63 -16.80 -11.08
N LEU A 301 8.32 -16.64 -10.84
CA LEU A 301 7.31 -16.52 -11.88
C LEU A 301 7.53 -15.28 -12.75
N ALA A 302 7.75 -14.10 -12.12
CA ALA A 302 8.01 -12.86 -12.85
C ALA A 302 9.25 -12.97 -13.75
N ARG A 303 10.37 -13.47 -13.22
CA ARG A 303 11.61 -13.70 -13.99
C ARG A 303 11.43 -14.68 -15.12
N GLY A 304 10.64 -15.75 -14.92
CA GLY A 304 10.32 -16.72 -15.96
C GLY A 304 9.51 -16.13 -17.11
N LEU A 305 8.69 -15.11 -16.82
CA LEU A 305 7.83 -14.45 -17.80
C LEU A 305 8.50 -13.23 -18.46
N LEU A 306 9.57 -12.69 -17.90
CA LEU A 306 10.19 -11.41 -18.29
C LEU A 306 10.43 -11.29 -19.79
N ARG A 307 10.94 -12.35 -20.45
CA ARG A 307 11.23 -12.37 -21.89
C ARG A 307 10.01 -12.14 -22.80
N ARG A 308 8.80 -12.29 -22.27
CA ARG A 308 7.56 -12.03 -23.04
C ARG A 308 7.19 -10.57 -23.07
N TYR A 309 7.83 -9.77 -22.24
CA TYR A 309 7.55 -8.33 -22.03
C TYR A 309 8.74 -7.42 -22.39
N SER A 310 9.87 -8.03 -22.80
CA SER A 310 11.09 -7.32 -23.23
C SER A 310 10.98 -6.78 -24.65
#